data_413ffd0d1e376e5d91a731412dc37ee5
#
_entry.id   413ffd0d1e376e5d91a731412dc37ee5
#
_cell.length_a   1.000
_cell.length_b   1.000
_cell.length_c   1.000
_cell.angle_alpha   90.00
_cell.angle_beta   90.00
_cell.angle_gamma   90.00
#
_symmetry.space_group_name_H-M   'P 1'
#
loop_
_entity.id
_entity.type
_entity.pdbx_description
1 polymer ?
#
loop_
_entity_poly.entity_id
_entity_poly.type
_entity_poly.pdbx_seq_one_letter_code
_entity_poly.pdbx_strand_id
1 'polypeptide(L)'
;MTVMPAPHDAAVDDAAVPGTPAAGTPAPGTSAAGVAAAGSTTGGDGSPGSARSADAGLAAARPGGSAPDAGTPDTAAELAALRGGCTRFLTWHGPGRAADLLATIPPDTVTDRYGDGGAVTELESEIMLVLGKPAAVFLPSGTMAQQAVLRVHADRQQRRLIVFHPACHIDVHEGRGYERLHQLTGRPVGERDRLLAVTDLEQVAEPVGALVIELPQRDLGGQQPDWAALEAQAAWARERGAAVHLDGARLWESAAGYGKPPAGIAALFDTVYVSFYKGLGALPGCCVAGPEDVVAEVREWRHRMGGTLFGLWPNAASALSCLARRLPMMPRYLSHARAIADSLRDLPGVTILPDPPQTPMLHLLLRTTAGDFTAASRRLATEQGVWTWPAAMSTPDPGTQRVELVVGDATLAMRPAEVREFIRALLAG
;
A
#
# COMPACT_ATOMS: atom_id res chain seq x y z
N MET A 1 3.53 51.25 -30.58
CA MET A 1 3.04 52.51 -30.05
C MET A 1 2.10 52.14 -28.90
N THR A 2 2.35 52.32 -27.68
CA THR A 2 2.95 53.29 -26.79
C THR A 2 3.18 52.57 -25.45
N VAL A 3 4.39 52.32 -25.07
CA VAL A 3 5.22 52.89 -23.97
C VAL A 3 4.61 52.80 -22.56
N MET A 4 5.32 52.04 -21.72
CA MET A 4 5.33 51.97 -20.25
C MET A 4 5.35 53.34 -19.52
N PRO A 5 5.10 53.43 -18.21
CA PRO A 5 6.21 53.24 -17.26
C PRO A 5 5.91 52.49 -15.95
N ALA A 6 6.95 51.90 -15.39
CA ALA A 6 7.22 51.71 -13.96
C ALA A 6 8.14 52.87 -13.50
N PRO A 7 8.65 52.95 -12.27
CA PRO A 7 8.27 52.43 -10.93
C PRO A 7 8.23 53.53 -9.85
N HIS A 8 7.95 53.21 -8.58
CA HIS A 8 8.47 53.99 -7.45
C HIS A 8 8.71 53.10 -6.22
N ASP A 9 9.94 53.19 -5.74
CA ASP A 9 10.44 52.80 -4.42
C ASP A 9 9.79 53.56 -3.28
N ALA A 10 9.65 52.93 -2.13
CA ALA A 10 9.71 53.53 -0.78
C ALA A 10 9.96 52.39 0.22
N ALA A 11 11.19 52.23 0.66
CA ALA A 11 11.77 52.68 1.93
C ALA A 11 11.18 52.01 3.18
N VAL A 12 11.94 51.04 3.69
CA VAL A 12 12.42 50.74 5.06
C VAL A 12 11.80 51.57 6.18
N ASP A 13 11.20 50.88 7.15
CA ASP A 13 11.27 51.34 8.54
C ASP A 13 11.47 50.12 9.51
N ASP A 14 12.47 50.34 10.34
CA ASP A 14 13.08 49.46 11.33
C ASP A 14 12.33 49.68 12.67
N ALA A 15 11.82 48.64 13.29
CA ALA A 15 11.34 48.74 14.67
C ALA A 15 11.52 47.45 15.48
N ALA A 16 12.61 47.45 16.22
CA ALA A 16 12.78 47.04 17.62
C ALA A 16 12.13 45.73 18.13
N VAL A 17 12.99 44.78 18.47
CA VAL A 17 12.78 43.67 19.40
C VAL A 17 12.79 44.15 20.85
N PRO A 18 11.94 43.67 21.75
CA PRO A 18 12.23 43.63 23.17
C PRO A 18 12.40 42.21 23.72
N GLY A 19 13.58 41.96 24.25
CA GLY A 19 13.87 41.58 25.62
C GLY A 19 13.49 40.18 26.08
N THR A 20 14.48 39.28 26.08
CA THR A 20 14.57 38.05 26.90
C THR A 20 14.82 38.40 28.37
N PRO A 21 14.29 37.69 29.36
CA PRO A 21 14.94 37.61 30.65
C PRO A 21 15.67 36.30 30.87
N ALA A 22 16.83 36.46 31.48
CA ALA A 22 17.87 35.49 31.70
C ALA A 22 17.60 34.44 32.78
N ALA A 23 18.39 33.40 32.66
CA ALA A 23 18.67 32.27 33.50
C ALA A 23 18.66 32.44 35.02
N GLY A 24 18.21 31.39 35.68
CA GLY A 24 18.53 31.10 37.07
C GLY A 24 18.92 29.63 37.19
N THR A 25 20.21 29.41 37.43
CA THR A 25 20.81 28.15 37.87
C THR A 25 20.68 28.02 39.36
N PRO A 26 20.52 26.82 39.92
CA PRO A 26 21.27 26.43 41.09
C PRO A 26 22.02 25.09 40.93
N ALA A 27 23.22 25.09 41.47
CA ALA A 27 24.14 23.99 41.65
C ALA A 27 23.90 23.25 42.99
N PRO A 28 24.75 22.27 43.39
CA PRO A 28 24.36 20.89 43.65
C PRO A 28 24.38 20.51 45.15
N GLY A 29 23.77 19.39 45.51
CA GLY A 29 23.82 18.82 46.85
C GLY A 29 23.76 17.30 46.84
N THR A 30 24.87 16.70 46.99
CA THR A 30 25.41 15.51 47.66
C THR A 30 24.50 14.53 48.44
N SER A 31 24.88 13.27 48.32
CA SER A 31 25.06 12.20 49.34
C SER A 31 24.12 11.00 49.22
N ALA A 32 24.59 9.90 48.76
CA ALA A 32 25.13 8.64 49.26
C ALA A 32 24.40 7.96 50.44
N ALA A 33 24.05 6.68 50.22
CA ALA A 33 24.11 5.44 51.03
C ALA A 33 23.07 4.48 50.47
N GLY A 34 23.30 3.29 49.99
CA GLY A 34 24.16 2.20 50.45
C GLY A 34 23.41 1.27 51.43
N VAL A 35 23.06 0.04 51.01
CA VAL A 35 23.03 -1.21 51.75
C VAL A 35 22.37 -2.30 50.88
N ALA A 36 23.05 -3.20 50.45
CA ALA A 36 23.39 -4.61 50.57
C ALA A 36 22.23 -5.62 50.71
N ALA A 37 22.24 -6.52 49.75
CA ALA A 37 22.17 -7.97 49.67
C ALA A 37 21.46 -8.83 50.74
N ALA A 38 20.65 -9.76 50.26
CA ALA A 38 20.56 -11.20 50.53
C ALA A 38 19.35 -11.75 49.75
N GLY A 39 19.42 -12.71 48.95
CA GLY A 39 19.85 -14.06 48.84
C GLY A 39 18.73 -15.04 49.19
N SER A 40 18.12 -15.74 48.20
CA SER A 40 18.07 -17.22 48.06
C SER A 40 16.91 -17.71 47.20
N THR A 41 17.23 -18.37 46.13
CA THR A 41 16.76 -19.66 45.56
C THR A 41 15.32 -20.11 45.75
N THR A 42 14.61 -20.37 44.64
CA THR A 42 14.27 -21.71 44.14
C THR A 42 13.45 -21.62 42.85
N GLY A 43 13.80 -22.48 41.90
CA GLY A 43 13.38 -22.91 40.64
C GLY A 43 11.89 -22.84 40.20
N GLY A 44 11.73 -22.67 38.93
CA GLY A 44 10.48 -22.84 38.18
C GLY A 44 10.71 -22.52 36.73
N ASP A 45 10.95 -23.56 35.95
CA ASP A 45 10.98 -23.56 34.48
C ASP A 45 9.72 -22.91 33.88
N GLY A 46 9.92 -22.02 32.93
CA GLY A 46 8.84 -21.41 32.17
C GLY A 46 9.37 -20.46 31.13
N SER A 47 9.91 -20.98 30.04
CA SER A 47 10.32 -20.18 28.89
C SER A 47 9.14 -19.43 28.27
N PRO A 48 9.20 -18.11 28.12
CA PRO A 48 8.26 -17.40 27.26
C PRO A 48 8.72 -17.53 25.81
N GLY A 49 7.86 -18.14 25.00
CA GLY A 49 8.02 -18.24 23.56
C GLY A 49 8.13 -16.84 22.93
N SER A 50 9.24 -16.64 22.23
CA SER A 50 9.46 -15.48 21.37
C SER A 50 8.44 -15.50 20.23
N ALA A 51 7.49 -14.59 20.27
CA ALA A 51 6.63 -14.27 19.14
C ALA A 51 7.50 -13.62 18.04
N ARG A 52 7.82 -14.39 17.03
CA ARG A 52 8.41 -13.86 15.79
C ARG A 52 7.32 -13.12 15.04
N SER A 53 7.57 -11.86 14.75
CA SER A 53 6.79 -11.05 13.81
C SER A 53 6.75 -11.77 12.45
N ALA A 54 5.54 -12.10 11.99
CA ALA A 54 5.32 -12.64 10.66
C ALA A 54 5.37 -11.49 9.66
N ASP A 55 6.52 -11.35 9.02
CA ASP A 55 6.66 -10.63 7.77
C ASP A 55 6.03 -11.51 6.69
N ALA A 56 4.83 -11.17 6.24
CA ALA A 56 4.02 -11.98 5.35
C ALA A 56 4.38 -11.74 3.89
N GLY A 57 5.60 -12.06 3.55
CA GLY A 57 6.04 -12.36 2.21
C GLY A 57 6.68 -13.75 2.25
N LEU A 58 5.95 -14.79 1.88
CA LEU A 58 6.44 -16.16 1.71
C LEU A 58 6.85 -16.92 2.99
N ALA A 59 5.91 -17.54 3.68
CA ALA A 59 6.21 -18.69 4.52
C ALA A 59 5.09 -19.73 4.40
N ALA A 60 5.46 -20.89 3.87
CA ALA A 60 4.63 -22.06 3.74
C ALA A 60 4.38 -22.74 5.10
N ALA A 61 3.14 -23.16 5.33
CA ALA A 61 2.76 -24.10 6.39
C ALA A 61 3.33 -25.48 6.09
N ARG A 62 3.94 -26.15 7.08
CA ARG A 62 4.30 -27.57 7.00
C ARG A 62 3.17 -28.45 7.53
N PRO A 63 2.75 -29.47 6.79
CA PRO A 63 2.28 -30.72 7.36
C PRO A 63 3.30 -31.84 7.11
N GLY A 64 3.50 -32.71 8.09
CA GLY A 64 4.32 -33.90 7.94
C GLY A 64 3.65 -34.93 7.03
N GLY A 65 4.40 -35.40 6.06
CA GLY A 65 4.09 -36.51 5.16
C GLY A 65 5.16 -36.56 4.10
N SER A 66 5.92 -37.63 4.05
CA SER A 66 6.97 -37.90 3.06
C SER A 66 6.40 -37.90 1.64
N ALA A 67 6.74 -36.83 0.88
CA ALA A 67 6.55 -36.74 -0.55
C ALA A 67 7.90 -36.83 -1.28
N PRO A 68 7.97 -37.27 -2.54
CA PRO A 68 9.22 -37.43 -3.24
C PRO A 68 9.91 -36.10 -3.48
N ASP A 69 11.21 -36.12 -3.39
CA ASP A 69 12.26 -35.16 -3.66
C ASP A 69 11.80 -33.84 -4.32
N ALA A 70 11.16 -32.98 -3.53
CA ALA A 70 10.99 -31.57 -3.88
C ALA A 70 12.32 -30.89 -3.50
N GLY A 71 13.09 -30.47 -4.48
CA GLY A 71 14.37 -29.79 -4.31
C GLY A 71 14.30 -28.72 -3.22
N THR A 72 15.41 -28.56 -2.48
CA THR A 72 15.56 -27.57 -1.42
C THR A 72 15.03 -26.20 -1.91
N PRO A 73 14.16 -25.53 -1.15
CA PRO A 73 13.64 -24.22 -1.58
C PRO A 73 14.81 -23.26 -1.84
N ASP A 74 14.74 -22.53 -2.95
CA ASP A 74 15.77 -21.56 -3.33
C ASP A 74 16.03 -20.59 -2.18
N THR A 75 17.30 -20.33 -1.92
CA THR A 75 17.68 -19.27 -0.99
C THR A 75 17.34 -17.90 -1.59
N ALA A 76 17.16 -16.89 -0.76
CA ALA A 76 16.93 -15.52 -1.23
C ALA A 76 18.04 -15.01 -2.17
N ALA A 77 19.30 -15.49 -1.94
CA ALA A 77 20.44 -15.16 -2.79
C ALA A 77 20.36 -15.79 -4.17
N GLU A 78 19.92 -17.06 -4.26
CA GLU A 78 19.72 -17.76 -5.53
C GLU A 78 18.61 -17.14 -6.35
N LEU A 79 17.48 -16.79 -5.72
CA LEU A 79 16.39 -16.08 -6.39
C LEU A 79 16.82 -14.69 -6.88
N ALA A 80 17.60 -13.97 -6.10
CA ALA A 80 18.14 -12.67 -6.49
C ALA A 80 19.10 -12.78 -7.67
N ALA A 81 19.98 -13.78 -7.68
CA ALA A 81 20.90 -14.05 -8.79
C ALA A 81 20.14 -14.44 -10.06
N LEU A 82 19.17 -15.34 -9.96
CA LEU A 82 18.31 -15.75 -11.07
C LEU A 82 17.55 -14.56 -11.66
N ARG A 83 16.92 -13.74 -10.82
CA ARG A 83 16.23 -12.52 -11.21
C ARG A 83 17.17 -11.52 -11.88
N GLY A 84 18.40 -11.40 -11.36
CA GLY A 84 19.43 -10.51 -11.92
C GLY A 84 19.86 -10.87 -13.34
N GLY A 85 19.77 -12.13 -13.71
CA GLY A 85 20.04 -12.64 -15.08
C GLY A 85 18.88 -12.43 -16.06
N CYS A 86 17.68 -12.08 -15.59
CA CYS A 86 16.52 -11.89 -16.46
C CYS A 86 16.51 -10.50 -17.11
N THR A 87 16.05 -10.44 -18.37
CA THR A 87 15.89 -9.21 -19.14
C THR A 87 14.44 -8.84 -19.38
N ARG A 88 13.51 -9.76 -19.18
CA ARG A 88 12.06 -9.57 -19.32
C ARG A 88 11.37 -9.88 -18.00
N PHE A 89 10.40 -9.05 -17.62
CA PHE A 89 9.68 -9.14 -16.33
C PHE A 89 8.19 -9.14 -16.60
N LEU A 90 7.51 -10.22 -16.24
CA LEU A 90 6.10 -10.40 -16.56
C LEU A 90 5.19 -9.45 -15.77
N THR A 91 5.65 -8.95 -14.63
CA THR A 91 4.83 -8.07 -13.78
C THR A 91 5.53 -6.75 -13.48
N TRP A 92 4.73 -5.70 -13.24
CA TRP A 92 5.17 -4.41 -12.75
C TRP A 92 6.07 -3.62 -13.72
N HIS A 93 7.07 -2.94 -13.17
CA HIS A 93 7.91 -1.95 -13.86
C HIS A 93 9.33 -2.44 -14.18
N GLY A 94 9.60 -3.72 -13.93
CA GLY A 94 10.92 -4.30 -14.19
C GLY A 94 11.62 -4.80 -12.92
N PRO A 95 12.96 -4.90 -12.95
CA PRO A 95 13.72 -5.59 -11.92
C PRO A 95 13.68 -4.90 -10.54
N GLY A 96 13.35 -3.61 -10.46
CA GLY A 96 13.33 -2.87 -9.20
C GLY A 96 14.71 -2.80 -8.53
N ARG A 97 15.79 -2.63 -9.31
CA ARG A 97 17.15 -2.48 -8.76
C ARG A 97 17.24 -1.18 -7.97
N ALA A 98 18.05 -1.18 -6.91
CA ALA A 98 18.26 0.01 -6.08
C ALA A 98 18.69 1.22 -6.90
N ALA A 99 19.57 1.04 -7.89
CA ALA A 99 20.00 2.12 -8.79
C ALA A 99 18.83 2.71 -9.59
N ASP A 100 17.91 1.87 -10.07
CA ASP A 100 16.74 2.32 -10.85
C ASP A 100 15.77 3.11 -9.96
N LEU A 101 15.60 2.68 -8.70
CA LEU A 101 14.77 3.37 -7.71
C LEU A 101 15.40 4.70 -7.28
N LEU A 102 16.71 4.72 -7.02
CA LEU A 102 17.42 5.96 -6.67
C LEU A 102 17.43 6.95 -7.84
N ALA A 103 17.48 6.47 -9.08
CA ALA A 103 17.40 7.31 -10.27
C ALA A 103 16.03 8.01 -10.45
N THR A 104 15.01 7.64 -9.66
CA THR A 104 13.73 8.38 -9.65
C THR A 104 13.81 9.67 -8.84
N ILE A 105 14.90 9.90 -8.10
CA ILE A 105 15.11 11.09 -7.28
C ILE A 105 15.86 12.13 -8.12
N PRO A 106 15.28 13.30 -8.42
CA PRO A 106 15.98 14.38 -9.12
C PRO A 106 17.20 14.87 -8.32
N PRO A 107 18.33 15.19 -8.97
CA PRO A 107 19.56 15.57 -8.29
C PRO A 107 19.47 16.93 -7.57
N ASP A 108 18.52 17.77 -7.96
CA ASP A 108 18.22 19.09 -7.39
C ASP A 108 17.09 19.07 -6.37
N THR A 109 16.71 17.88 -5.87
CA THR A 109 15.65 17.73 -4.86
C THR A 109 15.94 18.55 -3.62
N VAL A 110 14.99 19.39 -3.22
CA VAL A 110 15.04 20.12 -1.94
C VAL A 110 14.64 19.19 -0.82
N THR A 111 15.49 19.10 0.20
CA THR A 111 15.28 18.21 1.34
C THR A 111 14.28 18.80 2.33
N ASP A 112 13.53 17.91 3.02
CA ASP A 112 12.72 18.26 4.18
C ASP A 112 13.51 18.09 5.47
N ARG A 113 12.94 18.59 6.55
CA ARG A 113 13.40 18.30 7.91
C ARG A 113 12.22 17.89 8.78
N TYR A 114 12.23 16.66 9.27
CA TYR A 114 11.14 16.05 10.07
C TYR A 114 9.77 16.09 9.38
N GLY A 115 9.76 16.04 8.06
CA GLY A 115 8.55 16.07 7.25
C GLY A 115 8.02 17.46 6.93
N ASP A 116 8.81 18.51 7.20
CA ASP A 116 8.46 19.88 6.88
C ASP A 116 9.37 20.44 5.77
N GLY A 117 8.76 21.04 4.75
CA GLY A 117 9.44 21.66 3.62
C GLY A 117 9.84 20.67 2.50
N GLY A 118 10.55 21.20 1.51
CA GLY A 118 11.12 20.46 0.38
C GLY A 118 10.13 19.56 -0.34
N ALA A 119 10.64 18.44 -0.84
CA ALA A 119 9.87 17.49 -1.63
C ALA A 119 8.65 16.90 -0.89
N VAL A 120 8.64 16.89 0.44
CA VAL A 120 7.49 16.42 1.23
C VAL A 120 6.31 17.36 1.09
N THR A 121 6.54 18.67 1.29
CA THR A 121 5.47 19.68 1.12
C THR A 121 5.00 19.75 -0.32
N GLU A 122 5.91 19.62 -1.29
CA GLU A 122 5.55 19.57 -2.71
C GLU A 122 4.64 18.37 -3.01
N LEU A 123 4.99 17.17 -2.52
CA LEU A 123 4.17 15.98 -2.70
C LEU A 123 2.80 16.10 -2.01
N GLU A 124 2.75 16.60 -0.78
CA GLU A 124 1.48 16.84 -0.06
C GLU A 124 0.58 17.77 -0.87
N SER A 125 1.15 18.87 -1.43
CA SER A 125 0.42 19.81 -2.28
C SER A 125 -0.07 19.19 -3.58
N GLU A 126 0.75 18.39 -4.25
CA GLU A 126 0.35 17.68 -5.47
C GLU A 126 -0.78 16.68 -5.19
N ILE A 127 -0.72 15.96 -4.07
CA ILE A 127 -1.78 15.02 -3.68
C ILE A 127 -3.09 15.73 -3.35
N MET A 128 -3.03 16.91 -2.72
CA MET A 128 -4.23 17.76 -2.51
C MET A 128 -4.89 18.10 -3.85
N LEU A 129 -4.11 18.48 -4.86
CA LEU A 129 -4.61 18.82 -6.20
C LEU A 129 -5.19 17.61 -6.90
N VAL A 130 -4.46 16.50 -6.93
CA VAL A 130 -4.86 15.26 -7.65
C VAL A 130 -6.11 14.63 -7.04
N LEU A 131 -6.26 14.69 -5.71
CA LEU A 131 -7.40 14.11 -5.00
C LEU A 131 -8.54 15.12 -4.73
N GLY A 132 -8.32 16.41 -4.99
CA GLY A 132 -9.31 17.45 -4.68
C GLY A 132 -9.62 17.53 -3.18
N LYS A 133 -8.62 17.31 -2.32
CA LYS A 133 -8.77 17.36 -0.85
C LYS A 133 -8.08 18.60 -0.29
N PRO A 134 -8.63 19.18 0.80
CA PRO A 134 -8.09 20.44 1.35
C PRO A 134 -6.74 20.27 2.05
N ALA A 135 -6.39 19.05 2.50
CA ALA A 135 -5.11 18.78 3.13
C ALA A 135 -4.62 17.36 2.83
N ALA A 136 -3.29 17.15 2.90
CA ALA A 136 -2.64 15.86 2.83
C ALA A 136 -1.46 15.79 3.82
N VAL A 137 -1.11 14.58 4.23
CA VAL A 137 0.07 14.31 5.05
C VAL A 137 0.79 13.08 4.51
N PHE A 138 2.12 13.21 4.32
CA PHE A 138 2.99 12.10 3.93
C PHE A 138 3.37 11.25 5.14
N LEU A 139 3.31 9.92 4.98
CA LEU A 139 3.73 8.94 5.98
C LEU A 139 4.66 7.90 5.34
N PRO A 140 5.67 7.40 6.11
CA PRO A 140 6.64 6.41 5.57
C PRO A 140 6.05 5.02 5.37
N SER A 141 4.91 4.69 5.98
CA SER A 141 4.29 3.37 5.96
C SER A 141 2.78 3.44 5.78
N GLY A 142 2.23 2.61 4.88
CA GLY A 142 0.79 2.47 4.68
C GLY A 142 0.09 1.92 5.92
N THR A 143 0.66 0.91 6.56
CA THR A 143 0.13 0.33 7.80
C THR A 143 0.00 1.37 8.91
N MET A 144 1.01 2.26 9.05
CA MET A 144 0.94 3.39 9.98
C MET A 144 -0.20 4.36 9.60
N ALA A 145 -0.31 4.70 8.33
CA ALA A 145 -1.30 5.65 7.83
C ALA A 145 -2.73 5.17 8.07
N GLN A 146 -3.02 3.92 7.76
CA GLN A 146 -4.33 3.30 7.97
C GLN A 146 -4.72 3.33 9.46
N GLN A 147 -3.81 2.90 10.33
CA GLN A 147 -4.06 2.88 11.77
C GLN A 147 -4.24 4.29 12.34
N ALA A 148 -3.42 5.26 11.91
CA ALA A 148 -3.52 6.65 12.36
C ALA A 148 -4.87 7.27 12.00
N VAL A 149 -5.30 7.16 10.74
CA VAL A 149 -6.55 7.76 10.28
C VAL A 149 -7.79 7.11 10.90
N LEU A 150 -7.78 5.78 11.02
CA LEU A 150 -8.88 5.05 11.67
C LEU A 150 -8.98 5.39 13.16
N ARG A 151 -7.85 5.58 13.84
CA ARG A 151 -7.83 6.05 15.22
C ARG A 151 -8.43 7.46 15.35
N VAL A 152 -8.07 8.39 14.45
CA VAL A 152 -8.64 9.74 14.43
C VAL A 152 -10.15 9.69 14.25
N HIS A 153 -10.64 8.93 13.27
CA HIS A 153 -12.09 8.78 13.06
C HIS A 153 -12.79 8.20 14.28
N ALA A 154 -12.24 7.16 14.91
CA ALA A 154 -12.82 6.53 16.08
C ALA A 154 -12.89 7.49 17.29
N ASP A 155 -11.84 8.27 17.51
CA ASP A 155 -11.80 9.25 18.61
C ASP A 155 -12.79 10.40 18.38
N ARG A 156 -12.89 10.93 17.17
CA ARG A 156 -13.81 12.00 16.78
C ARG A 156 -15.27 11.56 16.86
N GLN A 157 -15.57 10.35 16.41
CA GLN A 157 -16.92 9.77 16.47
C GLN A 157 -17.26 9.22 17.86
N GLN A 158 -16.28 9.06 18.75
CA GLN A 158 -16.42 8.35 20.02
C GLN A 158 -16.98 6.93 19.84
N ARG A 159 -16.61 6.28 18.75
CA ARG A 159 -17.07 4.95 18.36
C ARG A 159 -15.88 4.11 17.92
N ARG A 160 -15.66 2.96 18.58
CA ARG A 160 -14.49 2.10 18.35
C ARG A 160 -14.69 1.05 17.27
N LEU A 161 -15.92 0.87 16.77
CA LEU A 161 -16.23 -0.11 15.76
C LEU A 161 -15.85 0.43 14.36
N ILE A 162 -15.00 -0.32 13.64
CA ILE A 162 -14.71 -0.11 12.23
C ILE A 162 -15.25 -1.29 11.42
N VAL A 163 -15.84 -1.01 10.28
CA VAL A 163 -16.48 -2.00 9.41
C VAL A 163 -15.73 -2.06 8.09
N PHE A 164 -15.51 -3.27 7.58
CA PHE A 164 -14.74 -3.50 6.36
C PHE A 164 -15.05 -4.88 5.75
N HIS A 165 -14.62 -5.10 4.50
CA HIS A 165 -14.73 -6.39 3.81
C HIS A 165 -13.83 -7.47 4.47
N PRO A 166 -14.24 -8.78 4.53
CA PRO A 166 -13.46 -9.84 5.17
C PRO A 166 -12.07 -10.11 4.57
N ALA A 167 -11.81 -9.64 3.33
CA ALA A 167 -10.50 -9.69 2.70
C ALA A 167 -9.80 -8.32 2.70
N CYS A 168 -10.22 -7.37 3.55
CA CYS A 168 -9.61 -6.05 3.65
C CYS A 168 -8.17 -6.14 4.16
N HIS A 169 -7.27 -5.36 3.54
CA HIS A 169 -5.83 -5.38 3.81
C HIS A 169 -5.48 -5.14 5.27
N ILE A 170 -6.20 -4.23 5.95
CA ILE A 170 -5.94 -3.86 7.35
C ILE A 170 -6.12 -5.03 8.33
N ASP A 171 -7.00 -5.97 8.01
CA ASP A 171 -7.27 -7.16 8.84
C ASP A 171 -6.35 -8.33 8.47
N VAL A 172 -6.22 -8.60 7.15
CA VAL A 172 -5.54 -9.79 6.65
C VAL A 172 -4.02 -9.64 6.61
N HIS A 173 -3.51 -8.44 6.29
CA HIS A 173 -2.09 -8.23 5.99
C HIS A 173 -1.35 -7.28 6.95
N GLU A 174 -2.05 -6.61 7.87
CA GLU A 174 -1.44 -5.64 8.79
C GLU A 174 -1.40 -6.11 10.26
N GLY A 175 -1.55 -7.40 10.50
CA GLY A 175 -1.49 -8.00 11.83
C GLY A 175 -2.53 -7.45 12.81
N ARG A 176 -3.64 -6.89 12.28
CA ARG A 176 -4.71 -6.26 13.07
C ARG A 176 -4.17 -5.15 13.98
N GLY A 177 -3.26 -4.33 13.45
CA GLY A 177 -2.66 -3.22 14.20
C GLY A 177 -3.69 -2.25 14.75
N TYR A 178 -4.81 -2.02 14.04
CA TYR A 178 -5.94 -1.22 14.50
C TYR A 178 -6.51 -1.71 15.86
N GLU A 179 -6.54 -3.03 16.09
CA GLU A 179 -6.99 -3.63 17.34
C GLU A 179 -5.88 -3.61 18.40
N ARG A 180 -4.69 -4.12 18.02
CA ARG A 180 -3.59 -4.35 18.95
C ARG A 180 -2.98 -3.07 19.51
N LEU A 181 -2.86 -2.03 18.69
CA LEU A 181 -2.22 -0.75 19.06
C LEU A 181 -3.23 0.33 19.42
N HIS A 182 -4.41 0.31 18.78
CA HIS A 182 -5.37 1.41 18.89
C HIS A 182 -6.68 1.02 19.58
N GLN A 183 -6.84 -0.25 19.99
CA GLN A 183 -8.02 -0.75 20.70
C GLN A 183 -9.32 -0.49 19.91
N LEU A 184 -9.25 -0.54 18.58
CA LEU A 184 -10.43 -0.50 17.73
C LEU A 184 -11.01 -1.90 17.59
N THR A 185 -12.31 -1.99 17.43
CA THR A 185 -12.99 -3.26 17.16
C THR A 185 -13.24 -3.38 15.67
N GLY A 186 -12.60 -4.35 14.99
CA GLY A 186 -12.84 -4.63 13.59
C GLY A 186 -14.02 -5.58 13.41
N ARG A 187 -14.92 -5.24 12.50
CA ARG A 187 -16.02 -6.10 12.07
C ARG A 187 -15.97 -6.33 10.57
N PRO A 188 -15.48 -7.50 10.13
CA PRO A 188 -15.64 -7.91 8.75
C PRO A 188 -17.13 -8.16 8.44
N VAL A 189 -17.58 -7.67 7.27
CA VAL A 189 -18.97 -7.74 6.82
C VAL A 189 -19.02 -8.16 5.35
N GLY A 190 -19.96 -9.02 5.00
CA GLY A 190 -20.10 -9.63 3.69
C GLY A 190 -19.34 -10.95 3.56
N GLU A 191 -19.26 -11.45 2.33
CA GLU A 191 -18.59 -12.71 2.02
C GLU A 191 -17.17 -12.44 1.49
N ARG A 192 -16.24 -13.36 1.81
CA ARG A 192 -14.82 -13.17 1.48
C ARG A 192 -14.51 -13.19 -0.01
N ASP A 193 -15.32 -13.87 -0.80
CA ASP A 193 -15.08 -14.18 -2.22
C ASP A 193 -15.88 -13.31 -3.21
N ARG A 194 -16.65 -12.34 -2.72
CA ARG A 194 -17.37 -11.35 -3.52
C ARG A 194 -17.23 -9.95 -2.95
N LEU A 195 -17.46 -8.95 -3.76
CA LEU A 195 -17.45 -7.55 -3.31
C LEU A 195 -18.51 -7.29 -2.22
N LEU A 196 -18.23 -6.34 -1.35
CA LEU A 196 -19.14 -5.86 -0.32
C LEU A 196 -20.39 -5.27 -0.96
N ALA A 197 -21.56 -5.73 -0.54
CA ALA A 197 -22.84 -5.18 -0.94
C ALA A 197 -23.45 -4.30 0.17
N VAL A 198 -24.32 -3.37 -0.20
CA VAL A 198 -25.04 -2.53 0.79
C VAL A 198 -25.90 -3.40 1.72
N THR A 199 -26.50 -4.45 1.19
CA THR A 199 -27.29 -5.41 1.99
C THR A 199 -26.48 -6.13 3.07
N ASP A 200 -25.18 -6.27 2.89
CA ASP A 200 -24.29 -6.78 3.93
C ASP A 200 -24.11 -5.75 5.06
N LEU A 201 -23.94 -4.48 4.69
CA LEU A 201 -23.81 -3.36 5.61
C LEU A 201 -25.11 -3.12 6.42
N GLU A 202 -26.27 -3.34 5.83
CA GLU A 202 -27.56 -3.20 6.50
C GLU A 202 -27.73 -4.13 7.70
N GLN A 203 -26.96 -5.21 7.78
CA GLN A 203 -26.96 -6.14 8.90
C GLN A 203 -26.16 -5.61 10.12
N VAL A 204 -25.48 -4.46 9.99
CA VAL A 204 -24.74 -3.83 11.07
C VAL A 204 -25.67 -2.90 11.84
N ALA A 205 -26.05 -3.31 13.04
CA ALA A 205 -26.95 -2.54 13.91
C ALA A 205 -26.20 -1.58 14.85
N GLU A 206 -24.94 -1.86 15.16
CA GLU A 206 -24.14 -1.12 16.13
C GLU A 206 -23.70 0.23 15.57
N PRO A 207 -23.45 1.23 16.45
CA PRO A 207 -22.85 2.50 16.04
C PRO A 207 -21.43 2.32 15.49
N VAL A 208 -21.24 2.65 14.21
CA VAL A 208 -19.97 2.52 13.49
C VAL A 208 -19.20 3.83 13.58
N GLY A 209 -17.90 3.77 13.85
CA GLY A 209 -16.97 4.89 13.80
C GLY A 209 -16.47 5.16 12.39
N ALA A 210 -16.11 4.11 11.64
CA ALA A 210 -15.69 4.25 10.26
C ALA A 210 -16.05 3.02 9.41
N LEU A 211 -16.44 3.25 8.16
CA LEU A 211 -16.48 2.26 7.09
C LEU A 211 -15.19 2.39 6.27
N VAL A 212 -14.48 1.29 6.10
CA VAL A 212 -13.29 1.20 5.25
C VAL A 212 -13.65 0.49 3.96
N ILE A 213 -13.43 1.16 2.84
CA ILE A 213 -13.61 0.60 1.50
C ILE A 213 -12.23 0.53 0.82
N GLU A 214 -11.84 -0.67 0.39
CA GLU A 214 -10.60 -0.89 -0.37
C GLU A 214 -10.87 -0.82 -1.87
N LEU A 215 -10.17 0.05 -2.58
CA LEU A 215 -10.27 0.18 -4.04
C LEU A 215 -8.90 0.09 -4.73
N PRO A 216 -8.80 -0.85 -5.69
CA PRO A 216 -9.67 -2.00 -5.90
C PRO A 216 -9.46 -3.03 -4.79
N GLN A 217 -10.40 -3.98 -4.61
CA GLN A 217 -10.25 -5.07 -3.65
C GLN A 217 -9.19 -6.06 -4.17
N ARG A 218 -8.00 -6.01 -3.57
CA ARG A 218 -6.82 -6.75 -4.06
C ARG A 218 -7.02 -8.26 -4.06
N ASP A 219 -7.50 -8.80 -2.93
CA ASP A 219 -7.61 -10.24 -2.74
C ASP A 219 -8.70 -10.88 -3.63
N LEU A 220 -9.54 -10.05 -4.27
CA LEU A 220 -10.48 -10.44 -5.31
C LEU A 220 -9.96 -10.20 -6.74
N GLY A 221 -8.64 -10.09 -6.93
CA GLY A 221 -8.04 -9.87 -8.25
C GLY A 221 -8.17 -8.45 -8.79
N GLY A 222 -8.30 -7.47 -7.91
CA GLY A 222 -8.46 -6.07 -8.32
C GLY A 222 -9.86 -5.72 -8.80
N GLN A 223 -10.86 -6.44 -8.30
CA GLN A 223 -12.26 -6.09 -8.54
C GLN A 223 -12.63 -4.79 -7.82
N GLN A 224 -13.58 -4.09 -8.40
CA GLN A 224 -14.17 -2.90 -7.80
C GLN A 224 -15.69 -2.91 -8.00
N PRO A 225 -16.49 -2.39 -7.05
CA PRO A 225 -17.92 -2.30 -7.20
C PRO A 225 -18.27 -1.41 -8.39
N ASP A 226 -19.45 -1.54 -8.95
CA ASP A 226 -19.94 -0.53 -9.87
C ASP A 226 -20.13 0.82 -9.14
N TRP A 227 -20.23 1.91 -9.92
CA TRP A 227 -20.24 3.25 -9.35
C TRP A 227 -21.43 3.50 -8.42
N ALA A 228 -22.61 2.99 -8.78
CA ALA A 228 -23.83 3.15 -7.96
C ALA A 228 -23.71 2.39 -6.64
N ALA A 229 -23.13 1.19 -6.67
CA ALA A 229 -22.86 0.41 -5.45
C ALA A 229 -21.86 1.12 -4.53
N LEU A 230 -20.81 1.73 -5.08
CA LEU A 230 -19.85 2.51 -4.31
C LEU A 230 -20.49 3.74 -3.65
N GLU A 231 -21.32 4.49 -4.40
CA GLU A 231 -22.08 5.61 -3.88
C GLU A 231 -23.04 5.18 -2.75
N ALA A 232 -23.72 4.06 -2.93
CA ALA A 232 -24.65 3.53 -1.93
C ALA A 232 -23.92 3.07 -0.64
N GLN A 233 -22.73 2.46 -0.74
CA GLN A 233 -21.92 2.12 0.43
C GLN A 233 -21.50 3.36 1.21
N ALA A 234 -21.05 4.41 0.51
CA ALA A 234 -20.68 5.67 1.14
C ALA A 234 -21.89 6.38 1.78
N ALA A 235 -23.03 6.36 1.12
CA ALA A 235 -24.29 6.91 1.65
C ALA A 235 -24.73 6.19 2.92
N TRP A 236 -24.70 4.86 2.93
CA TRP A 236 -25.02 4.05 4.11
C TRP A 236 -24.24 4.48 5.36
N ALA A 237 -22.92 4.69 5.20
CA ALA A 237 -22.08 5.12 6.31
C ALA A 237 -22.42 6.53 6.80
N ARG A 238 -22.60 7.47 5.88
CA ARG A 238 -22.97 8.88 6.19
C ARG A 238 -24.31 9.00 6.92
N GLU A 239 -25.32 8.24 6.48
CA GLU A 239 -26.65 8.22 7.12
C GLU A 239 -26.57 7.76 8.58
N ARG A 240 -25.55 6.97 8.94
CA ARG A 240 -25.28 6.49 10.30
C ARG A 240 -24.28 7.36 11.08
N GLY A 241 -23.84 8.45 10.48
CA GLY A 241 -22.81 9.34 11.04
C GLY A 241 -21.46 8.64 11.21
N ALA A 242 -21.18 7.58 10.44
CA ALA A 242 -19.87 6.96 10.37
C ALA A 242 -18.98 7.66 9.34
N ALA A 243 -17.68 7.76 9.63
CA ALA A 243 -16.71 8.23 8.65
C ALA A 243 -16.54 7.22 7.52
N VAL A 244 -16.31 7.72 6.28
CA VAL A 244 -16.02 6.89 5.12
C VAL A 244 -14.55 7.05 4.75
N HIS A 245 -13.78 5.99 4.97
CA HIS A 245 -12.35 5.97 4.66
C HIS A 245 -12.05 5.09 3.44
N LEU A 246 -11.29 5.64 2.48
CA LEU A 246 -10.81 4.91 1.33
C LEU A 246 -9.41 4.35 1.60
N ASP A 247 -9.29 3.04 1.63
CA ASP A 247 -8.02 2.38 1.35
C ASP A 247 -7.79 2.40 -0.18
N GLY A 248 -7.20 3.49 -0.62
CA GLY A 248 -6.85 3.72 -2.02
C GLY A 248 -5.43 3.30 -2.36
N ALA A 249 -4.94 2.20 -1.75
CA ALA A 249 -3.59 1.68 -2.01
C ALA A 249 -3.26 1.53 -3.51
N ARG A 250 -4.30 1.35 -4.34
CA ARG A 250 -4.25 1.27 -5.80
C ARG A 250 -5.33 2.14 -6.46
N LEU A 251 -5.61 3.30 -5.87
CA LEU A 251 -6.61 4.25 -6.40
C LEU A 251 -6.30 4.68 -7.84
N TRP A 252 -5.03 4.78 -8.19
CA TRP A 252 -4.58 5.16 -9.53
C TRP A 252 -5.07 4.17 -10.59
N GLU A 253 -5.03 2.89 -10.28
CA GLU A 253 -5.52 1.78 -11.10
C GLU A 253 -7.06 1.77 -11.16
N SER A 254 -7.73 2.03 -10.02
CA SER A 254 -9.19 2.12 -9.94
C SER A 254 -9.73 3.29 -10.74
N ALA A 255 -9.03 4.42 -10.75
CA ALA A 255 -9.42 5.60 -11.52
C ALA A 255 -9.49 5.28 -13.03
N ALA A 256 -8.52 4.52 -13.54
CA ALA A 256 -8.55 4.03 -14.92
C ALA A 256 -9.74 3.08 -15.17
N GLY A 257 -10.05 2.22 -14.20
CA GLY A 257 -11.16 1.27 -14.28
C GLY A 257 -12.52 1.94 -14.36
N TYR A 258 -12.76 2.96 -13.53
CA TYR A 258 -13.98 3.76 -13.57
C TYR A 258 -14.02 4.76 -14.72
N GLY A 259 -12.89 5.05 -15.36
CA GLY A 259 -12.80 6.16 -16.33
C GLY A 259 -13.09 7.53 -15.67
N LYS A 260 -12.78 7.67 -14.39
CA LYS A 260 -12.99 8.89 -13.60
C LYS A 260 -11.66 9.43 -13.07
N PRO A 261 -11.53 10.76 -12.92
CA PRO A 261 -10.34 11.32 -12.27
C PRO A 261 -10.29 10.90 -10.79
N PRO A 262 -9.08 10.76 -10.20
CA PRO A 262 -8.93 10.39 -8.78
C PRO A 262 -9.74 11.28 -7.83
N ALA A 263 -9.82 12.58 -8.10
CA ALA A 263 -10.63 13.53 -7.33
C ALA A 263 -12.13 13.16 -7.31
N GLY A 264 -12.66 12.68 -8.44
CA GLY A 264 -14.06 12.28 -8.54
C GLY A 264 -14.38 11.07 -7.66
N ILE A 265 -13.43 10.13 -7.52
CA ILE A 265 -13.57 8.99 -6.61
C ILE A 265 -13.37 9.46 -5.16
N ALA A 266 -12.33 10.24 -4.91
CA ALA A 266 -11.99 10.77 -3.59
C ALA A 266 -13.15 11.59 -2.96
N ALA A 267 -13.97 12.25 -3.76
CA ALA A 267 -15.13 13.03 -3.31
C ALA A 267 -16.18 12.19 -2.54
N LEU A 268 -16.22 10.88 -2.75
CA LEU A 268 -17.11 9.96 -2.03
C LEU A 268 -16.63 9.64 -0.60
N PHE A 269 -15.44 10.04 -0.20
CA PHE A 269 -14.80 9.64 1.05
C PHE A 269 -14.42 10.86 1.90
N ASP A 270 -14.49 10.72 3.21
CA ASP A 270 -14.02 11.75 4.14
C ASP A 270 -12.48 11.80 4.11
N THR A 271 -11.84 10.65 4.16
CA THR A 271 -10.39 10.52 4.05
C THR A 271 -9.99 9.47 3.02
N VAL A 272 -8.85 9.71 2.36
CA VAL A 272 -8.29 8.87 1.32
C VAL A 272 -6.85 8.56 1.63
N TYR A 273 -6.52 7.28 1.73
CA TYR A 273 -5.14 6.80 1.74
C TYR A 273 -4.70 6.43 0.32
N VAL A 274 -3.51 6.84 -0.09
CA VAL A 274 -2.88 6.44 -1.35
C VAL A 274 -1.43 6.04 -1.15
N SER A 275 -0.95 5.03 -1.90
CA SER A 275 0.45 4.59 -1.86
C SER A 275 1.19 4.94 -3.15
N PHE A 276 2.53 5.04 -3.06
CA PHE A 276 3.38 5.39 -4.21
C PHE A 276 4.26 4.24 -4.68
N TYR A 277 4.52 3.24 -3.85
CA TYR A 277 5.42 2.11 -4.15
C TYR A 277 4.72 0.90 -4.81
N LYS A 278 3.38 0.93 -4.93
CA LYS A 278 2.58 -0.09 -5.63
C LYS A 278 2.53 0.23 -7.13
N GLY A 279 1.38 0.51 -7.71
CA GLY A 279 1.22 0.76 -9.14
C GLY A 279 2.07 1.91 -9.72
N LEU A 280 2.52 2.85 -8.89
CA LEU A 280 3.44 3.89 -9.33
C LEU A 280 4.92 3.45 -9.24
N GLY A 281 5.26 2.44 -8.42
CA GLY A 281 6.61 1.86 -8.34
C GLY A 281 7.68 2.84 -7.85
N ALA A 282 7.33 3.76 -6.95
CA ALA A 282 8.24 4.67 -6.26
C ALA A 282 8.93 4.00 -5.06
N LEU A 283 9.78 4.71 -4.39
CA LEU A 283 10.26 4.35 -3.05
C LEU A 283 9.09 4.29 -2.05
N PRO A 284 9.21 3.57 -0.91
CA PRO A 284 8.16 3.44 0.07
C PRO A 284 7.61 4.78 0.55
N GLY A 285 6.30 4.84 0.78
CA GLY A 285 5.62 6.01 1.29
C GLY A 285 4.18 6.10 0.79
N CYS A 286 3.41 6.90 1.49
CA CYS A 286 1.98 7.07 1.22
C CYS A 286 1.51 8.45 1.68
N CYS A 287 0.32 8.85 1.25
CA CYS A 287 -0.37 10.02 1.80
C CYS A 287 -1.75 9.64 2.35
N VAL A 288 -2.16 10.34 3.40
CA VAL A 288 -3.57 10.47 3.80
C VAL A 288 -4.02 11.87 3.45
N ALA A 289 -5.12 11.98 2.71
CA ALA A 289 -5.73 13.25 2.33
C ALA A 289 -7.18 13.34 2.86
N GLY A 290 -7.61 14.53 3.26
CA GLY A 290 -8.92 14.76 3.83
C GLY A 290 -9.09 16.18 4.37
N PRO A 291 -10.06 16.43 5.29
CA PRO A 291 -10.23 17.69 5.97
C PRO A 291 -8.98 18.12 6.74
N GLU A 292 -8.69 19.41 6.79
CA GLU A 292 -7.48 19.97 7.40
C GLU A 292 -7.30 19.55 8.86
N ASP A 293 -8.37 19.62 9.64
CA ASP A 293 -8.40 19.25 11.05
C ASP A 293 -8.16 17.74 11.29
N VAL A 294 -8.70 16.88 10.42
CA VAL A 294 -8.44 15.42 10.46
C VAL A 294 -6.99 15.12 10.10
N VAL A 295 -6.49 15.74 9.02
CA VAL A 295 -5.11 15.54 8.56
C VAL A 295 -4.09 16.05 9.59
N ALA A 296 -4.38 17.13 10.30
CA ALA A 296 -3.55 17.61 11.40
C ALA A 296 -3.43 16.56 12.52
N GLU A 297 -4.54 15.93 12.93
CA GLU A 297 -4.51 14.86 13.92
C GLU A 297 -3.78 13.60 13.41
N VAL A 298 -3.90 13.25 12.12
CA VAL A 298 -3.12 12.17 11.52
C VAL A 298 -1.62 12.48 11.55
N ARG A 299 -1.22 13.73 11.32
CA ARG A 299 0.18 14.19 11.44
C ARG A 299 0.72 14.02 12.86
N GLU A 300 -0.08 14.32 13.89
CA GLU A 300 0.25 14.04 15.28
C GLU A 300 0.41 12.54 15.57
N TRP A 301 -0.48 11.72 15.01
CA TRP A 301 -0.34 10.25 15.14
C TRP A 301 0.90 9.73 14.41
N ARG A 302 1.25 10.28 13.22
CA ARG A 302 2.53 9.97 12.57
C ARG A 302 3.70 10.20 13.51
N HIS A 303 3.70 11.34 14.22
CA HIS A 303 4.77 11.66 15.17
C HIS A 303 4.81 10.67 16.33
N ARG A 304 3.67 10.42 16.99
CA ARG A 304 3.55 9.48 18.13
C ARG A 304 3.97 8.05 17.78
N MET A 305 3.73 7.64 16.55
CA MET A 305 4.11 6.31 16.03
C MET A 305 5.55 6.24 15.50
N GLY A 306 6.33 7.32 15.63
CA GLY A 306 7.73 7.37 15.20
C GLY A 306 7.93 7.55 13.69
N GLY A 307 6.89 7.96 12.95
CA GLY A 307 6.94 8.18 11.51
C GLY A 307 7.46 9.55 11.07
N THR A 308 7.75 10.45 12.02
CA THR A 308 8.38 11.74 11.73
C THR A 308 9.90 11.55 11.69
N LEU A 309 10.41 11.07 10.56
CA LEU A 309 11.84 10.84 10.35
C LEU A 309 12.57 12.16 10.07
N PHE A 310 13.89 12.19 10.31
CA PHE A 310 14.71 13.39 10.07
C PHE A 310 14.64 13.92 8.65
N GLY A 311 14.59 13.00 7.65
CA GLY A 311 14.39 13.32 6.24
C GLY A 311 13.55 12.25 5.56
N LEU A 312 12.46 12.67 4.94
CA LEU A 312 11.52 11.84 4.17
C LEU A 312 11.61 12.17 2.65
N TRP A 313 12.42 13.18 2.29
CA TRP A 313 12.57 13.70 0.94
C TRP A 313 12.91 12.65 -0.13
N PRO A 314 13.73 11.59 0.13
CA PRO A 314 14.02 10.62 -0.92
C PRO A 314 12.77 9.91 -1.41
N ASN A 315 11.92 9.54 -0.46
CA ASN A 315 10.66 8.85 -0.71
C ASN A 315 9.65 9.77 -1.41
N ALA A 316 9.55 11.02 -0.94
CA ALA A 316 8.64 12.02 -1.50
C ALA A 316 9.05 12.42 -2.93
N ALA A 317 10.33 12.69 -3.19
CA ALA A 317 10.83 13.04 -4.52
C ALA A 317 10.65 11.88 -5.53
N SER A 318 10.93 10.65 -5.10
CA SER A 318 10.65 9.46 -5.90
C SER A 318 9.15 9.33 -6.21
N ALA A 319 8.29 9.62 -5.23
CA ALA A 319 6.84 9.59 -5.39
C ALA A 319 6.35 10.62 -6.41
N LEU A 320 6.82 11.88 -6.33
CA LEU A 320 6.51 12.94 -7.30
C LEU A 320 6.88 12.53 -8.72
N SER A 321 8.13 12.07 -8.92
CA SER A 321 8.62 11.65 -10.25
C SER A 321 7.83 10.48 -10.83
N CYS A 322 7.51 9.49 -9.99
CA CYS A 322 6.76 8.32 -10.42
C CYS A 322 5.28 8.64 -10.67
N LEU A 323 4.67 9.51 -9.85
CA LEU A 323 3.29 9.98 -10.03
C LEU A 323 3.15 10.69 -11.38
N ALA A 324 3.99 11.69 -11.64
CA ALA A 324 3.98 12.45 -12.90
C ALA A 324 4.14 11.54 -14.12
N ARG A 325 5.00 10.52 -14.04
CA ARG A 325 5.28 9.61 -15.14
C ARG A 325 4.19 8.57 -15.37
N ARG A 326 3.67 7.95 -14.29
CA ARG A 326 2.85 6.73 -14.39
C ARG A 326 1.37 6.92 -14.20
N LEU A 327 0.93 7.99 -13.53
CA LEU A 327 -0.50 8.28 -13.43
C LEU A 327 -1.16 8.41 -14.81
N PRO A 328 -0.58 9.13 -15.78
CA PRO A 328 -1.13 9.22 -17.15
C PRO A 328 -1.12 7.89 -17.91
N MET A 329 -0.32 6.91 -17.47
CA MET A 329 -0.20 5.60 -18.12
C MET A 329 -1.25 4.58 -17.67
N MET A 330 -1.98 4.83 -16.58
CA MET A 330 -2.93 3.88 -16.01
C MET A 330 -3.99 3.37 -17.01
N PRO A 331 -4.60 4.21 -17.87
CA PRO A 331 -5.53 3.71 -18.88
C PRO A 331 -4.85 2.76 -19.91
N ARG A 332 -3.59 3.02 -20.24
CA ARG A 332 -2.82 2.17 -21.15
C ARG A 332 -2.46 0.82 -20.53
N TYR A 333 -2.11 0.81 -19.23
CA TYR A 333 -1.90 -0.43 -18.50
C TYR A 333 -3.18 -1.26 -18.42
N LEU A 334 -4.33 -0.65 -18.15
CA LEU A 334 -5.62 -1.34 -18.15
C LEU A 334 -5.97 -1.92 -19.53
N SER A 335 -5.82 -1.14 -20.59
CA SER A 335 -6.04 -1.65 -21.95
C SER A 335 -5.17 -2.86 -22.28
N HIS A 336 -3.91 -2.83 -21.86
CA HIS A 336 -2.98 -3.95 -22.05
C HIS A 336 -3.33 -5.16 -21.19
N ALA A 337 -3.77 -4.96 -19.93
CA ALA A 337 -4.28 -6.04 -19.08
C ALA A 337 -5.46 -6.77 -19.72
N ARG A 338 -6.39 -6.02 -20.32
CA ARG A 338 -7.51 -6.59 -21.08
C ARG A 338 -7.06 -7.36 -22.31
N ALA A 339 -6.10 -6.84 -23.08
CA ALA A 339 -5.53 -7.53 -24.24
C ALA A 339 -4.79 -8.82 -23.86
N ILE A 340 -4.10 -8.83 -22.71
CA ILE A 340 -3.50 -10.06 -22.15
C ILE A 340 -4.61 -11.03 -21.77
N ALA A 341 -5.63 -10.61 -21.04
CA ALA A 341 -6.77 -11.45 -20.65
C ALA A 341 -7.45 -12.06 -21.88
N ASP A 342 -7.74 -11.25 -22.90
CA ASP A 342 -8.30 -11.73 -24.17
C ASP A 342 -7.44 -12.83 -24.82
N SER A 343 -6.12 -12.66 -24.77
CA SER A 343 -5.20 -13.67 -25.33
C SER A 343 -5.14 -14.98 -24.53
N LEU A 344 -5.56 -14.96 -23.25
CA LEU A 344 -5.52 -16.11 -22.34
C LEU A 344 -6.86 -16.85 -22.24
N ARG A 345 -7.98 -16.21 -22.68
CA ARG A 345 -9.34 -16.71 -22.40
C ARG A 345 -9.61 -18.12 -22.93
N ASP A 346 -9.03 -18.48 -24.06
CA ASP A 346 -9.16 -19.81 -24.67
C ASP A 346 -8.01 -20.78 -24.29
N LEU A 347 -7.10 -20.39 -23.41
CA LEU A 347 -6.00 -21.24 -22.97
C LEU A 347 -6.50 -22.22 -21.91
N PRO A 348 -6.52 -23.56 -22.21
CA PRO A 348 -6.97 -24.53 -21.23
C PRO A 348 -6.14 -24.48 -19.93
N GLY A 349 -6.83 -24.57 -18.80
CA GLY A 349 -6.17 -24.54 -17.48
C GLY A 349 -5.93 -23.14 -16.92
N VAL A 350 -6.41 -22.09 -17.58
CA VAL A 350 -6.37 -20.71 -17.09
C VAL A 350 -7.79 -20.22 -16.76
N THR A 351 -7.95 -19.63 -15.57
CA THR A 351 -9.13 -18.84 -15.22
C THR A 351 -8.69 -17.43 -14.86
N ILE A 352 -9.36 -16.42 -15.37
CA ILE A 352 -9.04 -15.00 -15.22
C ILE A 352 -10.01 -14.39 -14.21
N LEU A 353 -9.51 -13.62 -13.24
CA LEU A 353 -10.32 -12.97 -12.21
C LEU A 353 -9.85 -11.52 -11.99
N PRO A 354 -10.75 -10.53 -12.23
CA PRO A 354 -12.02 -10.63 -12.95
C PRO A 354 -11.83 -10.78 -14.46
N ASP A 355 -12.84 -11.27 -15.16
CA ASP A 355 -12.87 -11.29 -16.62
C ASP A 355 -14.11 -10.53 -17.14
N PRO A 356 -13.95 -9.39 -17.85
CA PRO A 356 -12.68 -8.74 -18.18
C PRO A 356 -12.02 -8.04 -16.96
N PRO A 357 -10.69 -7.80 -17.00
CA PRO A 357 -10.00 -7.01 -15.98
C PRO A 357 -10.60 -5.62 -15.81
N GLN A 358 -10.86 -5.25 -14.55
CA GLN A 358 -11.42 -3.95 -14.20
C GLN A 358 -10.35 -2.90 -13.92
N THR A 359 -9.15 -3.36 -13.55
CA THR A 359 -7.96 -2.54 -13.26
C THR A 359 -6.74 -3.15 -13.95
N PRO A 360 -5.57 -2.49 -13.98
CA PRO A 360 -4.33 -3.09 -14.46
C PRO A 360 -3.86 -4.34 -13.69
N MET A 361 -4.54 -4.73 -12.62
CA MET A 361 -4.29 -5.92 -11.83
C MET A 361 -5.37 -6.97 -12.09
N LEU A 362 -4.96 -8.25 -12.16
CA LEU A 362 -5.85 -9.40 -12.25
C LEU A 362 -5.19 -10.62 -11.61
N HIS A 363 -6.00 -11.57 -11.17
CA HIS A 363 -5.53 -12.88 -10.77
C HIS A 363 -5.70 -13.87 -11.91
N LEU A 364 -4.73 -14.77 -12.06
CA LEU A 364 -4.84 -15.95 -12.89
C LEU A 364 -4.83 -17.19 -12.00
N LEU A 365 -5.84 -18.02 -12.15
CA LEU A 365 -5.83 -19.37 -11.59
C LEU A 365 -5.29 -20.30 -12.65
N LEU A 366 -4.21 -20.99 -12.33
CA LEU A 366 -3.48 -21.87 -13.24
C LEU A 366 -3.61 -23.31 -12.75
N ARG A 367 -4.10 -24.21 -13.61
CA ARG A 367 -4.22 -25.63 -13.30
C ARG A 367 -2.85 -26.28 -13.39
N THR A 368 -2.13 -26.29 -12.29
CA THR A 368 -0.79 -26.85 -12.14
C THR A 368 -0.50 -27.08 -10.66
N THR A 369 0.43 -27.97 -10.32
CA THR A 369 0.89 -28.11 -8.94
C THR A 369 1.89 -27.01 -8.56
N ALA A 370 2.08 -26.76 -7.26
CA ALA A 370 3.08 -25.81 -6.79
C ALA A 370 4.51 -26.17 -7.23
N GLY A 371 4.84 -27.47 -7.26
CA GLY A 371 6.15 -27.98 -7.71
C GLY A 371 6.39 -27.73 -9.19
N ASP A 372 5.42 -28.12 -10.04
CA ASP A 372 5.50 -27.95 -11.49
C ASP A 372 5.57 -26.46 -11.87
N PHE A 373 4.74 -25.63 -11.21
CA PHE A 373 4.76 -24.17 -11.40
C PHE A 373 6.14 -23.58 -11.10
N THR A 374 6.72 -23.94 -9.95
CA THR A 374 8.05 -23.42 -9.52
C THR A 374 9.14 -23.88 -10.49
N ALA A 375 9.13 -25.15 -10.91
CA ALA A 375 10.06 -25.69 -11.88
C ALA A 375 9.96 -24.98 -13.23
N ALA A 376 8.74 -24.75 -13.72
CA ALA A 376 8.49 -24.06 -14.98
C ALA A 376 8.91 -22.58 -14.93
N SER A 377 8.61 -21.88 -13.83
CA SER A 377 9.05 -20.50 -13.61
C SER A 377 10.58 -20.38 -13.62
N ARG A 378 11.26 -21.32 -12.98
CA ARG A 378 12.72 -21.40 -12.95
C ARG A 378 13.30 -21.64 -14.35
N ARG A 379 12.73 -22.57 -15.14
CA ARG A 379 13.14 -22.79 -16.53
C ARG A 379 13.00 -21.53 -17.39
N LEU A 380 11.88 -20.83 -17.29
CA LEU A 380 11.66 -19.58 -18.00
C LEU A 380 12.74 -18.53 -17.65
N ALA A 381 13.12 -18.44 -16.38
CA ALA A 381 14.15 -17.52 -15.95
C ALA A 381 15.55 -17.90 -16.44
N THR A 382 15.93 -19.20 -16.33
CA THR A 382 17.28 -19.68 -16.70
C THR A 382 17.49 -19.76 -18.21
N GLU A 383 16.49 -20.27 -18.96
CA GLU A 383 16.65 -20.59 -20.38
C GLU A 383 16.23 -19.43 -21.29
N GLN A 384 15.26 -18.60 -20.84
CA GLN A 384 14.68 -17.56 -21.67
C GLN A 384 14.90 -16.14 -21.12
N GLY A 385 15.49 -16.01 -19.92
CA GLY A 385 15.69 -14.71 -19.26
C GLY A 385 14.38 -14.00 -18.94
N VAL A 386 13.31 -14.75 -18.64
CA VAL A 386 11.99 -14.21 -18.32
C VAL A 386 11.69 -14.43 -16.85
N TRP A 387 11.61 -13.35 -16.09
CA TRP A 387 11.16 -13.40 -14.70
C TRP A 387 9.63 -13.36 -14.63
N THR A 388 9.05 -14.42 -14.07
CA THR A 388 7.62 -14.53 -13.80
C THR A 388 7.38 -14.39 -12.28
N TRP A 389 6.85 -15.42 -11.63
CA TRP A 389 6.67 -15.49 -10.18
C TRP A 389 7.57 -16.60 -9.64
N PRO A 390 8.37 -16.37 -8.58
CA PRO A 390 9.23 -17.42 -8.01
C PRO A 390 8.41 -18.54 -7.36
N ALA A 391 7.21 -18.20 -6.88
CA ALA A 391 6.21 -19.13 -6.37
C ALA A 391 4.81 -18.55 -6.62
N ALA A 392 3.84 -19.43 -6.71
CA ALA A 392 2.43 -19.05 -6.76
C ALA A 392 1.81 -19.03 -5.36
N MET A 393 0.67 -18.35 -5.23
CA MET A 393 -0.17 -18.43 -4.03
C MET A 393 -0.97 -19.71 -4.05
N SER A 394 -1.03 -20.42 -2.91
CA SER A 394 -1.85 -21.60 -2.76
C SER A 394 -3.35 -21.27 -2.86
N THR A 395 -4.11 -22.22 -3.38
CA THR A 395 -5.58 -22.20 -3.35
C THR A 395 -6.09 -23.39 -2.51
N PRO A 396 -7.40 -23.47 -2.20
CA PRO A 396 -7.96 -24.65 -1.56
C PRO A 396 -7.80 -25.94 -2.39
N ASP A 397 -7.70 -25.82 -3.72
CA ASP A 397 -7.38 -26.92 -4.62
C ASP A 397 -5.85 -26.95 -4.86
N PRO A 398 -5.13 -27.99 -4.39
CA PRO A 398 -3.67 -28.09 -4.59
C PRO A 398 -3.26 -28.26 -6.06
N GLY A 399 -4.16 -28.66 -6.94
CA GLY A 399 -3.97 -28.75 -8.39
C GLY A 399 -4.16 -27.41 -9.11
N THR A 400 -4.47 -26.35 -8.37
CA THR A 400 -4.65 -25.01 -8.92
C THR A 400 -3.82 -24.00 -8.14
N GLN A 401 -3.04 -23.20 -8.85
CA GLN A 401 -2.20 -22.13 -8.28
C GLN A 401 -2.74 -20.78 -8.68
N ARG A 402 -2.63 -19.78 -7.80
CA ARG A 402 -3.03 -18.40 -8.07
C ARG A 402 -1.82 -17.51 -8.21
N VAL A 403 -1.81 -16.66 -9.23
CA VAL A 403 -0.81 -15.59 -9.39
C VAL A 403 -1.49 -14.25 -9.57
N GLU A 404 -0.86 -13.18 -9.08
CA GLU A 404 -1.29 -11.79 -9.27
C GLU A 404 -0.48 -11.20 -10.42
N LEU A 405 -1.14 -10.90 -11.54
CA LEU A 405 -0.54 -10.17 -12.65
C LEU A 405 -0.87 -8.69 -12.51
N VAL A 406 0.15 -7.87 -12.41
CA VAL A 406 0.02 -6.40 -12.40
C VAL A 406 0.74 -5.85 -13.62
N VAL A 407 -0.02 -5.19 -14.48
CA VAL A 407 0.52 -4.57 -15.69
C VAL A 407 1.18 -3.24 -15.34
N GLY A 408 2.44 -3.12 -15.70
CA GLY A 408 3.25 -1.91 -15.56
C GLY A 408 4.18 -1.76 -16.79
N ASP A 409 5.22 -0.94 -16.67
CA ASP A 409 6.12 -0.63 -17.79
C ASP A 409 6.73 -1.89 -18.41
N ALA A 410 7.18 -2.84 -17.58
CA ALA A 410 7.82 -4.07 -18.09
C ALA A 410 6.82 -5.01 -18.77
N THR A 411 5.62 -5.15 -18.21
CA THR A 411 4.56 -5.97 -18.83
C THR A 411 4.10 -5.34 -20.14
N LEU A 412 3.98 -4.01 -20.17
CA LEU A 412 3.58 -3.27 -21.37
C LEU A 412 4.57 -3.41 -22.53
N ALA A 413 5.83 -3.71 -22.24
CA ALA A 413 6.87 -3.95 -23.26
C ALA A 413 6.73 -5.32 -23.95
N MET A 414 5.87 -6.23 -23.44
CA MET A 414 5.63 -7.55 -24.02
C MET A 414 4.31 -7.56 -24.77
N ARG A 415 4.28 -8.25 -25.90
CA ARG A 415 3.01 -8.47 -26.64
C ARG A 415 2.14 -9.46 -25.89
N PRO A 416 0.80 -9.33 -25.92
CA PRO A 416 -0.11 -10.29 -25.28
C PRO A 416 0.14 -11.76 -25.69
N ALA A 417 0.49 -12.00 -26.95
CA ALA A 417 0.83 -13.33 -27.44
C ALA A 417 2.10 -13.91 -26.76
N GLU A 418 3.09 -13.08 -26.45
CA GLU A 418 4.29 -13.54 -25.73
C GLU A 418 3.94 -13.88 -24.27
N VAL A 419 3.11 -13.08 -23.64
CA VAL A 419 2.59 -13.37 -22.27
C VAL A 419 1.84 -14.71 -22.29
N ARG A 420 1.01 -14.95 -23.29
CA ARG A 420 0.31 -16.23 -23.46
C ARG A 420 1.27 -17.42 -23.52
N GLU A 421 2.37 -17.32 -24.26
CA GLU A 421 3.35 -18.42 -24.36
C GLU A 421 4.02 -18.68 -22.99
N PHE A 422 4.33 -17.63 -22.21
CA PHE A 422 4.89 -17.79 -20.88
C PHE A 422 3.87 -18.46 -19.91
N ILE A 423 2.62 -18.03 -19.95
CA ILE A 423 1.57 -18.68 -19.14
C ILE A 423 1.37 -20.13 -19.57
N ARG A 424 1.40 -20.46 -20.87
CA ARG A 424 1.35 -21.84 -21.36
C ARG A 424 2.51 -22.67 -20.83
N ALA A 425 3.72 -22.11 -20.81
CA ALA A 425 4.90 -22.78 -20.28
C ALA A 425 4.79 -23.09 -18.78
N LEU A 426 4.14 -22.20 -18.00
CA LEU A 426 3.87 -22.41 -16.58
C LEU A 426 2.85 -23.53 -16.31
N LEU A 427 1.99 -23.86 -17.29
CA LEU A 427 1.00 -24.94 -17.20
C LEU A 427 1.57 -26.28 -17.62
N ALA A 428 2.63 -26.32 -18.42
CA ALA A 428 3.19 -27.54 -19.00
C ALA A 428 4.09 -28.35 -18.05
N GLY A 429 4.32 -27.85 -16.82
CA GLY A 429 5.08 -28.53 -15.75
C GLY A 429 6.57 -28.53 -15.95
#